data_a73efb1c0d09476ab1c76ebb1d31dde4
#
_entry.id   a73efb1c0d09476ab1c76ebb1d31dde4
#
_cell.length_a   1.000
_cell.length_b   1.000
_cell.length_c   1.000
_cell.angle_alpha   90.00
_cell.angle_beta   90.00
_cell.angle_gamma   90.00
#
_symmetry.space_group_name_H-M   'P 1'
#
loop_
_entity.id
_entity.type
_entity.pdbx_description
1 polymer ?
#
loop_
_entity_poly.entity_id
_entity_poly.type
_entity_poly.pdbx_seq_one_letter_code
_entity_poly.pdbx_strand_id
1 'polypeptide(L)'
;VELSSASFGQSNSLTPIQLCTGLCAIANGGTLLKPYVVDHIIDSNGNTVKKTTPTEVRRVISEDTSEKVRTMMKGVVDNGTGKNGYVAGYRVGGKTGTSTKLAESQGDKTKYIVSFAAIAPSDDPEVAMLIIVDEPNQDLGGGALCAPVAAQVVEVCMQELNIEPVYDEEETNNLPIDTPMLIGKTVVDAKQTAQASNL
;
A
#
# COMPACT_ATOMS: atom_id res chain seq x y z
N VAL A 1 15.26 27.19 5.06
CA VAL A 1 14.52 26.82 3.84
C VAL A 1 14.56 25.30 3.65
N GLU A 2 15.74 24.68 3.72
CA GLU A 2 15.91 23.23 3.47
C GLU A 2 15.13 22.34 4.46
N LEU A 3 15.15 22.65 5.76
CA LEU A 3 14.40 21.89 6.75
C LEU A 3 12.89 22.00 6.54
N SER A 4 12.41 23.18 6.16
CA SER A 4 11.00 23.41 5.86
C SER A 4 10.56 22.62 4.63
N SER A 5 11.33 22.60 3.54
CA SER A 5 10.98 21.82 2.35
C SER A 5 11.12 20.32 2.57
N ALA A 6 12.13 19.88 3.33
CA ALA A 6 12.31 18.47 3.68
C ALA A 6 11.14 17.92 4.52
N SER A 7 10.47 18.75 5.35
CA SER A 7 9.37 18.33 6.21
C SER A 7 8.14 17.81 5.44
N PHE A 8 7.96 18.21 4.20
CA PHE A 8 6.90 17.72 3.30
C PHE A 8 7.45 16.93 2.09
N GLY A 9 8.74 16.50 2.16
CA GLY A 9 9.32 15.58 1.20
C GLY A 9 9.91 16.24 -0.06
N GLN A 10 10.16 17.55 -0.05
CA GLN A 10 10.80 18.25 -1.14
C GLN A 10 12.32 18.40 -0.89
N SER A 11 13.10 18.58 -1.97
CA SER A 11 14.55 18.84 -1.92
C SER A 11 15.38 17.68 -1.33
N ASN A 12 14.85 16.47 -1.32
CA ASN A 12 15.56 15.24 -0.92
C ASN A 12 15.80 14.36 -2.14
N SER A 13 17.01 13.81 -2.27
CA SER A 13 17.34 12.81 -3.28
C SER A 13 17.57 11.46 -2.60
N LEU A 14 16.69 10.52 -2.83
CA LEU A 14 16.73 9.16 -2.30
C LEU A 14 16.54 8.16 -3.43
N THR A 15 17.20 7.01 -3.33
CA THR A 15 16.86 5.90 -4.22
C THR A 15 15.54 5.27 -3.82
N PRO A 16 14.78 4.66 -4.75
CA PRO A 16 13.53 3.96 -4.41
C PRO A 16 13.69 2.93 -3.29
N ILE A 17 14.80 2.19 -3.28
CA ILE A 17 15.05 1.18 -2.23
C ILE A 17 15.31 1.83 -0.86
N GLN A 18 15.96 2.99 -0.80
CA GLN A 18 16.15 3.71 0.46
C GLN A 18 14.83 4.22 1.00
N LEU A 19 13.96 4.76 0.14
CA LEU A 19 12.63 5.22 0.53
C LEU A 19 11.75 4.05 1.02
N CYS A 20 11.75 2.94 0.29
CA CYS A 20 11.03 1.73 0.69
C CYS A 20 11.56 1.15 2.01
N THR A 21 12.89 1.16 2.21
CA THR A 21 13.51 0.71 3.47
C THR A 21 13.11 1.61 4.65
N GLY A 22 13.00 2.92 4.42
CA GLY A 22 12.46 3.87 5.41
C GLY A 22 10.99 3.60 5.74
N LEU A 23 10.17 3.28 4.73
CA LEU A 23 8.78 2.86 4.91
C LEU A 23 8.69 1.56 5.72
N CYS A 24 9.55 0.58 5.45
CA CYS A 24 9.63 -0.65 6.23
C CYS A 24 9.97 -0.38 7.70
N ALA A 25 10.80 0.62 8.00
CA ALA A 25 11.08 1.00 9.38
C ALA A 25 9.85 1.61 10.08
N ILE A 26 9.00 2.34 9.36
CA ILE A 26 7.69 2.79 9.87
C ILE A 26 6.77 1.58 10.10
N ALA A 27 6.74 0.63 9.19
CA ALA A 27 5.87 -0.54 9.25
C ALA A 27 6.21 -1.47 10.42
N ASN A 28 7.51 -1.69 10.73
CA ASN A 28 7.99 -2.70 11.67
C ASN A 28 8.25 -2.21 13.11
N GLY A 29 7.66 -1.10 13.51
CA GLY A 29 7.83 -0.57 14.87
C GLY A 29 9.07 0.30 15.07
N GLY A 30 9.72 0.75 13.99
CA GLY A 30 10.79 1.78 14.05
C GLY A 30 12.20 1.27 13.88
N THR A 31 12.40 0.04 13.44
CA THR A 31 13.73 -0.55 13.23
C THR A 31 14.13 -0.49 11.76
N LEU A 32 15.26 0.17 11.46
CA LEU A 32 15.85 0.16 10.13
C LEU A 32 16.60 -1.16 9.91
N LEU A 33 16.20 -1.90 8.89
CA LEU A 33 16.80 -3.17 8.50
C LEU A 33 17.64 -2.99 7.22
N LYS A 34 18.66 -3.82 7.07
CA LYS A 34 19.41 -3.90 5.81
C LYS A 34 18.57 -4.68 4.79
N PRO A 35 18.22 -4.08 3.63
CA PRO A 35 17.45 -4.79 2.62
C PRO A 35 18.29 -5.90 1.96
N TYR A 36 17.64 -6.99 1.58
CA TYR A 36 18.24 -8.09 0.83
C TYR A 36 17.17 -8.74 -0.09
N VAL A 37 17.63 -9.42 -1.13
CA VAL A 37 16.77 -10.10 -2.11
C VAL A 37 16.93 -11.61 -2.01
N VAL A 38 18.14 -12.10 -1.70
CA VAL A 38 18.42 -13.53 -1.62
C VAL A 38 18.05 -14.05 -0.24
N ASP A 39 16.99 -14.85 -0.16
CA ASP A 39 16.58 -15.49 1.09
C ASP A 39 17.54 -16.62 1.46
N HIS A 40 17.79 -17.58 0.56
CA HIS A 40 18.70 -18.68 0.83
C HIS A 40 19.40 -19.18 -0.45
N ILE A 41 20.48 -19.90 -0.24
CA ILE A 41 21.24 -20.59 -1.29
C ILE A 41 21.16 -22.09 -1.01
N ILE A 42 20.79 -22.88 -2.02
CA ILE A 42 20.75 -24.35 -1.95
C ILE A 42 21.86 -24.98 -2.80
N ASP A 43 22.33 -26.15 -2.40
CA ASP A 43 23.24 -26.97 -3.20
C ASP A 43 22.47 -27.81 -4.25
N SER A 44 23.21 -28.59 -5.05
CA SER A 44 22.64 -29.49 -6.06
C SER A 44 21.77 -30.60 -5.49
N ASN A 45 21.85 -30.90 -4.20
CA ASN A 45 21.07 -31.91 -3.50
C ASN A 45 19.82 -31.33 -2.80
N GLY A 46 19.59 -30.01 -2.92
CA GLY A 46 18.47 -29.30 -2.28
C GLY A 46 18.73 -28.88 -0.82
N ASN A 47 19.93 -29.04 -0.30
CA ASN A 47 20.26 -28.64 1.06
C ASN A 47 20.55 -27.12 1.13
N THR A 48 20.04 -26.43 2.15
CA THR A 48 20.35 -25.03 2.38
C THR A 48 21.80 -24.86 2.83
N VAL A 49 22.61 -24.23 1.98
CA VAL A 49 24.02 -23.90 2.25
C VAL A 49 24.15 -22.61 3.03
N LYS A 50 23.27 -21.63 2.74
CA LYS A 50 23.24 -20.32 3.39
C LYS A 50 21.80 -19.80 3.45
N LYS A 51 21.40 -19.32 4.60
CA LYS A 51 20.14 -18.58 4.78
C LYS A 51 20.46 -17.12 5.18
N THR A 52 19.78 -16.17 4.54
CA THR A 52 19.87 -14.77 4.95
C THR A 52 18.88 -14.53 6.09
N THR A 53 19.30 -13.78 7.09
CA THR A 53 18.44 -13.36 8.20
C THR A 53 18.37 -11.84 8.23
N PRO A 54 17.25 -11.25 8.70
CA PRO A 54 17.13 -9.82 8.88
C PRO A 54 18.29 -9.26 9.70
N THR A 55 18.90 -8.19 9.21
CA THR A 55 20.01 -7.52 9.89
C THR A 55 19.56 -6.13 10.32
N GLU A 56 19.48 -5.92 11.62
CA GLU A 56 19.18 -4.61 12.19
C GLU A 56 20.35 -3.66 11.99
N VAL A 57 20.07 -2.46 11.48
CA VAL A 57 21.04 -1.35 11.37
C VAL A 57 20.96 -0.49 12.63
N ARG A 58 19.76 -0.02 12.97
CA ARG A 58 19.46 0.74 14.19
C ARG A 58 17.95 0.97 14.33
N ARG A 59 17.51 1.31 15.54
CA ARG A 59 16.20 1.91 15.76
C ARG A 59 16.24 3.38 15.32
N VAL A 60 15.29 3.81 14.48
CA VAL A 60 15.21 5.18 13.93
C VAL A 60 14.08 6.00 14.52
N ILE A 61 12.99 5.37 14.94
CA ILE A 61 11.87 5.97 15.67
C ILE A 61 11.39 5.01 16.77
N SER A 62 10.63 5.53 17.74
CA SER A 62 10.00 4.68 18.74
C SER A 62 8.82 3.90 18.16
N GLU A 63 8.42 2.83 18.82
CA GLU A 63 7.26 2.03 18.45
C GLU A 63 5.96 2.86 18.49
N ASP A 64 5.76 3.66 19.52
CA ASP A 64 4.66 4.63 19.64
C ASP A 64 4.63 5.63 18.47
N THR A 65 5.80 6.13 18.03
CA THR A 65 5.87 7.01 16.84
C THR A 65 5.52 6.26 15.57
N SER A 66 5.99 5.03 15.40
CA SER A 66 5.65 4.16 14.28
C SER A 66 4.14 3.94 14.19
N GLU A 67 3.49 3.57 15.28
CA GLU A 67 2.04 3.36 15.36
C GLU A 67 1.25 4.63 14.98
N LYS A 68 1.65 5.79 15.53
CA LYS A 68 1.03 7.06 15.20
C LYS A 68 1.15 7.40 13.71
N VAL A 69 2.32 7.18 13.10
CA VAL A 69 2.53 7.42 11.66
C VAL A 69 1.69 6.46 10.83
N ARG A 70 1.62 5.18 11.18
CA ARG A 70 0.78 4.19 10.49
C ARG A 70 -0.70 4.58 10.54
N THR A 71 -1.18 5.03 11.70
CA THR A 71 -2.55 5.56 11.87
C THR A 71 -2.81 6.78 10.97
N MET A 72 -1.84 7.72 10.88
CA MET A 72 -1.95 8.86 9.97
C MET A 72 -1.96 8.43 8.51
N MET A 73 -1.15 7.43 8.14
CA MET A 73 -1.13 6.88 6.77
C MET A 73 -2.46 6.22 6.40
N LYS A 74 -3.10 5.52 7.35
CA LYS A 74 -4.47 4.99 7.16
C LYS A 74 -5.44 6.13 6.89
N GLY A 75 -5.42 7.21 7.68
CA GLY A 75 -6.28 8.37 7.48
C GLY A 75 -6.10 9.05 6.11
N VAL A 76 -4.91 8.98 5.50
CA VAL A 76 -4.69 9.47 4.12
C VAL A 76 -5.44 8.63 3.09
N VAL A 77 -5.58 7.34 3.31
CA VAL A 77 -6.33 6.43 2.43
C VAL A 77 -7.83 6.55 2.70
N ASP A 78 -8.25 6.55 3.95
CA ASP A 78 -9.67 6.61 4.30
C ASP A 78 -10.32 7.94 3.86
N ASN A 79 -9.65 9.08 4.13
CA ASN A 79 -10.26 10.40 4.04
C ASN A 79 -9.45 11.41 3.21
N GLY A 80 -8.28 11.04 2.71
CA GLY A 80 -7.33 11.97 2.11
C GLY A 80 -7.06 11.75 0.62
N THR A 81 -5.86 12.17 0.22
CA THR A 81 -5.39 12.13 -1.17
C THR A 81 -5.08 10.73 -1.67
N GLY A 82 -5.03 9.75 -0.77
CA GLY A 82 -4.72 8.34 -1.06
C GLY A 82 -5.93 7.43 -1.21
N LYS A 83 -7.16 7.96 -1.21
CA LYS A 83 -8.40 7.17 -1.22
C LYS A 83 -8.51 6.12 -2.34
N ASN A 84 -7.87 6.34 -3.48
CA ASN A 84 -7.84 5.36 -4.56
C ASN A 84 -6.92 4.15 -4.25
N GLY A 85 -6.19 4.18 -3.14
CA GLY A 85 -5.42 3.06 -2.61
C GLY A 85 -6.18 2.22 -1.58
N TYR A 86 -7.45 2.53 -1.34
CA TYR A 86 -8.31 1.78 -0.43
C TYR A 86 -8.60 0.37 -0.98
N VAL A 87 -8.54 -0.62 -0.10
CA VAL A 87 -8.93 -2.01 -0.36
C VAL A 87 -9.74 -2.48 0.83
N ALA A 88 -11.01 -2.85 0.59
CA ALA A 88 -11.93 -3.27 1.64
C ALA A 88 -11.35 -4.44 2.46
N GLY A 89 -11.47 -4.35 3.78
CA GLY A 89 -11.00 -5.35 4.73
C GLY A 89 -9.50 -5.39 4.99
N TYR A 90 -8.66 -4.66 4.22
CA TYR A 90 -7.19 -4.74 4.38
C TYR A 90 -6.54 -3.52 5.03
N ARG A 91 -7.33 -2.54 5.46
CA ARG A 91 -6.86 -1.36 6.24
C ARG A 91 -5.56 -0.77 5.69
N VAL A 92 -5.55 -0.42 4.40
CA VAL A 92 -4.36 0.12 3.74
C VAL A 92 -3.99 1.48 4.32
N GLY A 93 -2.73 1.66 4.67
CA GLY A 93 -2.15 2.96 4.97
C GLY A 93 -1.29 3.44 3.81
N GLY A 94 -1.34 4.72 3.46
CA GLY A 94 -0.57 5.20 2.32
C GLY A 94 -0.20 6.69 2.38
N LYS A 95 0.72 7.09 1.48
CA LYS A 95 1.11 8.50 1.27
C LYS A 95 1.41 8.75 -0.20
N THR A 96 0.75 9.74 -0.76
CA THR A 96 1.01 10.24 -2.12
C THR A 96 2.26 11.09 -2.17
N GLY A 97 3.00 11.03 -3.28
CA GLY A 97 4.11 11.91 -3.58
C GLY A 97 3.97 12.51 -4.98
N THR A 98 4.36 13.77 -5.12
CA THR A 98 4.53 14.44 -6.40
C THR A 98 5.73 15.36 -6.30
N SER A 99 6.77 15.07 -7.06
CA SER A 99 8.03 15.82 -7.07
C SER A 99 8.30 16.40 -8.45
N THR A 100 8.69 17.66 -8.51
CA THR A 100 9.08 18.32 -9.76
C THR A 100 10.52 18.00 -10.10
N LYS A 101 10.79 17.58 -11.33
CA LYS A 101 12.13 17.36 -11.88
C LYS A 101 12.70 18.69 -12.37
N LEU A 102 13.20 19.52 -11.46
CA LEU A 102 13.64 20.89 -11.78
C LEU A 102 14.71 20.95 -12.87
N ALA A 103 15.69 20.02 -12.85
CA ALA A 103 16.80 19.97 -13.82
C ALA A 103 16.35 19.58 -15.23
N GLU A 104 15.23 18.87 -15.37
CA GLU A 104 14.72 18.35 -16.64
C GLU A 104 13.51 19.13 -17.16
N SER A 105 12.98 20.06 -16.34
CA SER A 105 11.86 20.93 -16.72
C SER A 105 12.42 22.12 -17.51
N GLN A 106 11.99 22.27 -18.78
CA GLN A 106 12.44 23.36 -19.66
C GLN A 106 11.22 24.08 -20.26
N GLY A 107 11.24 25.40 -20.20
CA GLY A 107 10.15 26.25 -20.73
C GLY A 107 8.83 25.98 -20.01
N ASP A 108 7.76 25.83 -20.77
CA ASP A 108 6.40 25.61 -20.24
C ASP A 108 6.11 24.13 -19.86
N LYS A 109 7.10 23.23 -20.00
CA LYS A 109 6.93 21.80 -19.70
C LYS A 109 7.57 21.46 -18.37
N THR A 110 6.76 21.38 -17.34
CA THR A 110 7.16 20.84 -16.03
C THR A 110 7.08 19.33 -16.05
N LYS A 111 8.19 18.66 -15.68
CA LYS A 111 8.26 17.21 -15.53
C LYS A 111 8.14 16.80 -14.08
N TYR A 112 7.43 15.70 -13.83
CA TYR A 112 7.14 15.21 -12.49
C TYR A 112 7.59 13.75 -12.32
N ILE A 113 7.90 13.40 -11.08
CA ILE A 113 7.87 12.03 -10.57
C ILE A 113 6.69 11.95 -9.61
N VAL A 114 5.78 11.02 -9.85
CA VAL A 114 4.65 10.78 -8.96
C VAL A 114 4.80 9.42 -8.28
N SER A 115 4.32 9.30 -7.04
CA SER A 115 4.49 8.09 -6.28
C SER A 115 3.36 7.85 -5.29
N PHE A 116 3.24 6.61 -4.86
CA PHE A 116 2.42 6.21 -3.74
C PHE A 116 3.17 5.16 -2.91
N ALA A 117 3.39 5.48 -1.65
CA ALA A 117 3.92 4.56 -0.66
C ALA A 117 2.75 3.94 0.11
N ALA A 118 2.73 2.62 0.28
CA ALA A 118 1.66 1.91 0.98
C ALA A 118 2.21 0.86 1.93
N ILE A 119 1.46 0.64 3.00
CA ILE A 119 1.62 -0.47 3.94
C ILE A 119 0.26 -1.16 4.11
N ALA A 120 0.25 -2.46 4.30
CA ALA A 120 -0.97 -3.23 4.53
C ALA A 120 -0.70 -4.52 5.33
N PRO A 121 -1.59 -4.85 6.29
CA PRO A 121 -2.53 -3.97 6.97
C PRO A 121 -1.81 -2.85 7.73
N SER A 122 -2.42 -1.68 7.96
CA SER A 122 -1.73 -0.56 8.62
C SER A 122 -1.54 -0.73 10.12
N ASP A 123 -2.35 -1.56 10.75
CA ASP A 123 -2.28 -1.91 12.17
C ASP A 123 -1.24 -2.99 12.47
N ASP A 124 -1.09 -3.98 11.57
CA ASP A 124 -0.09 -5.04 11.65
C ASP A 124 0.52 -5.29 10.26
N PRO A 125 1.48 -4.47 9.81
CA PRO A 125 1.95 -4.49 8.43
C PRO A 125 2.74 -5.73 8.06
N GLU A 126 2.26 -6.42 7.02
CA GLU A 126 2.93 -7.55 6.38
C GLU A 126 3.60 -7.15 5.06
N VAL A 127 3.06 -6.10 4.41
CA VAL A 127 3.58 -5.59 3.14
C VAL A 127 3.84 -4.10 3.22
N ALA A 128 4.99 -3.69 2.70
CA ALA A 128 5.32 -2.30 2.42
C ALA A 128 5.72 -2.18 0.94
N MET A 129 5.16 -1.22 0.23
CA MET A 129 5.41 -1.02 -1.19
C MET A 129 5.56 0.44 -1.57
N LEU A 130 6.24 0.66 -2.69
CA LEU A 130 6.41 1.97 -3.29
C LEU A 130 6.17 1.86 -4.79
N ILE A 131 5.13 2.53 -5.27
CA ILE A 131 4.83 2.67 -6.69
C ILE A 131 5.35 4.04 -7.15
N ILE A 132 6.12 4.06 -8.22
CA ILE A 132 6.68 5.29 -8.80
C ILE A 132 6.38 5.30 -10.29
N VAL A 133 5.94 6.45 -10.80
CA VAL A 133 5.82 6.73 -12.23
C VAL A 133 6.67 7.97 -12.54
N ASP A 134 7.66 7.79 -13.40
CA ASP A 134 8.53 8.85 -13.86
C ASP A 134 7.97 9.45 -15.14
N GLU A 135 7.87 10.77 -15.17
CA GLU A 135 7.35 11.56 -16.29
C GLU A 135 6.02 11.03 -16.87
N PRO A 136 4.93 10.95 -16.05
CA PRO A 136 3.65 10.50 -16.56
C PRO A 136 3.16 11.40 -17.71
N ASN A 137 2.50 10.78 -18.69
CA ASN A 137 1.92 11.50 -19.84
C ASN A 137 0.68 12.34 -19.49
N GLN A 138 0.25 12.33 -18.23
CA GLN A 138 -0.93 13.03 -17.73
C GLN A 138 -0.55 13.86 -16.50
N ASP A 139 -1.13 15.04 -16.36
CA ASP A 139 -0.95 15.90 -15.19
C ASP A 139 -1.78 15.42 -14.00
N LEU A 140 -1.55 14.17 -13.59
CA LEU A 140 -2.20 13.52 -12.45
C LEU A 140 -1.16 13.19 -11.37
N GLY A 141 -1.52 13.43 -10.13
CA GLY A 141 -0.67 13.12 -8.97
C GLY A 141 -0.65 11.61 -8.62
N GLY A 142 0.24 11.24 -7.70
CA GLY A 142 0.42 9.86 -7.24
C GLY A 142 -0.85 9.18 -6.70
N GLY A 143 -1.77 9.96 -6.11
CA GLY A 143 -3.06 9.46 -5.65
C GLY A 143 -4.00 9.01 -6.78
N ALA A 144 -3.86 9.59 -7.97
CA ALA A 144 -4.68 9.20 -9.11
C ALA A 144 -4.02 8.12 -9.98
N LEU A 145 -2.68 8.15 -10.12
CA LEU A 145 -1.95 7.23 -11.00
C LEU A 145 -1.39 6.01 -10.24
N CYS A 146 -0.78 6.22 -9.07
CA CYS A 146 -0.06 5.18 -8.36
C CYS A 146 -0.92 4.44 -7.33
N ALA A 147 -1.85 5.14 -6.66
CA ALA A 147 -2.64 4.53 -5.60
C ALA A 147 -3.57 3.40 -6.09
N PRO A 148 -4.27 3.50 -7.27
CA PRO A 148 -5.07 2.38 -7.77
C PRO A 148 -4.22 1.14 -8.10
N VAL A 149 -2.99 1.34 -8.59
CA VAL A 149 -2.06 0.23 -8.85
C VAL A 149 -1.62 -0.41 -7.53
N ALA A 150 -1.32 0.42 -6.52
CA ALA A 150 -0.98 -0.09 -5.20
C ALA A 150 -2.13 -0.91 -4.58
N ALA A 151 -3.38 -0.47 -4.72
CA ALA A 151 -4.56 -1.21 -4.25
C ALA A 151 -4.62 -2.62 -4.86
N GLN A 152 -4.48 -2.73 -6.18
CA GLN A 152 -4.47 -4.04 -6.87
C GLN A 152 -3.31 -4.93 -6.41
N VAL A 153 -2.11 -4.36 -6.22
CA VAL A 153 -0.95 -5.13 -5.74
C VAL A 153 -1.14 -5.57 -4.29
N VAL A 154 -1.71 -4.72 -3.42
CA VAL A 154 -2.05 -5.09 -2.03
C VAL A 154 -2.99 -6.28 -2.03
N GLU A 155 -4.10 -6.23 -2.78
CA GLU A 155 -5.08 -7.31 -2.83
C GLU A 155 -4.44 -8.65 -3.20
N VAL A 156 -3.61 -8.67 -4.25
CA VAL A 156 -2.89 -9.89 -4.66
C VAL A 156 -1.90 -10.34 -3.58
N CYS A 157 -1.14 -9.42 -2.98
CA CYS A 157 -0.18 -9.78 -1.92
C CYS A 157 -0.88 -10.37 -0.69
N MET A 158 -2.03 -9.81 -0.26
CA MET A 158 -2.77 -10.33 0.88
C MET A 158 -3.28 -11.75 0.61
N GLN A 159 -3.79 -12.00 -0.60
CA GLN A 159 -4.24 -13.34 -1.02
C GLN A 159 -3.09 -14.34 -1.02
N GLU A 160 -1.93 -14.00 -1.61
CA GLU A 160 -0.74 -14.86 -1.65
C GLU A 160 -0.15 -15.15 -0.25
N LEU A 161 -0.28 -14.20 0.67
CA LEU A 161 0.12 -14.36 2.06
C LEU A 161 -0.93 -15.09 2.91
N ASN A 162 -2.09 -15.44 2.35
CA ASN A 162 -3.24 -16.03 3.04
C ASN A 162 -3.73 -15.16 4.21
N ILE A 163 -3.74 -13.86 4.01
CA ILE A 163 -4.28 -12.89 4.97
C ILE A 163 -5.73 -12.61 4.59
N GLU A 164 -6.65 -13.04 5.43
CA GLU A 164 -8.07 -12.83 5.20
C GLU A 164 -8.47 -11.37 5.44
N PRO A 165 -9.39 -10.81 4.63
CA PRO A 165 -9.89 -9.47 4.86
C PRO A 165 -10.75 -9.41 6.13
N VAL A 166 -10.59 -8.33 6.90
CA VAL A 166 -11.38 -8.05 8.11
C VAL A 166 -12.23 -6.83 7.84
N TYR A 167 -13.49 -7.06 7.51
CA TYR A 167 -14.46 -6.02 7.19
C TYR A 167 -15.03 -5.36 8.44
N ASP A 168 -15.16 -4.05 8.41
CA ASP A 168 -15.95 -3.32 9.40
C ASP A 168 -17.45 -3.39 9.07
N GLU A 169 -18.30 -2.73 9.88
CA GLU A 169 -19.74 -2.77 9.71
C GLU A 169 -20.20 -2.10 8.40
N GLU A 170 -19.57 -0.98 8.02
CA GLU A 170 -19.87 -0.26 6.79
C GLU A 170 -19.42 -1.06 5.55
N GLU A 171 -18.21 -1.62 5.60
CA GLU A 171 -17.68 -2.49 4.55
C GLU A 171 -18.56 -3.73 4.37
N THR A 172 -18.96 -4.38 5.48
CA THR A 172 -19.82 -5.57 5.46
C THR A 172 -21.16 -5.29 4.79
N ASN A 173 -21.75 -4.12 5.06
CA ASN A 173 -23.03 -3.72 4.45
C ASN A 173 -22.90 -3.40 2.95
N ASN A 174 -21.69 -3.11 2.47
CA ASN A 174 -21.41 -2.79 1.06
C ASN A 174 -20.78 -3.95 0.28
N LEU A 175 -20.56 -5.12 0.90
CA LEU A 175 -20.06 -6.28 0.19
C LEU A 175 -21.03 -6.72 -0.92
N PRO A 176 -20.53 -7.19 -2.06
CA PRO A 176 -21.37 -7.80 -3.08
C PRO A 176 -22.15 -8.96 -2.50
N ILE A 177 -23.47 -8.93 -2.65
CA ILE A 177 -24.33 -10.05 -2.26
C ILE A 177 -24.42 -10.99 -3.47
N ASP A 178 -24.12 -12.27 -3.24
CA ASP A 178 -24.31 -13.29 -4.27
C ASP A 178 -25.79 -13.37 -4.66
N THR A 179 -26.07 -12.98 -5.89
CA THR A 179 -27.44 -13.03 -6.40
C THR A 179 -27.84 -14.49 -6.66
N PRO A 180 -28.81 -15.03 -5.92
CA PRO A 180 -29.22 -16.42 -6.12
C PRO A 180 -29.91 -16.59 -7.49
N MET A 181 -29.85 -17.80 -8.05
CA MET A 181 -30.54 -18.11 -9.30
C MET A 181 -32.07 -17.97 -9.13
N LEU A 182 -32.63 -16.94 -9.72
CA LEU A 182 -34.08 -16.67 -9.70
C LEU A 182 -34.81 -17.14 -10.97
N ILE A 183 -34.05 -17.41 -12.05
CA ILE A 183 -34.62 -17.86 -13.33
C ILE A 183 -35.30 -19.22 -13.17
N GLY A 184 -36.54 -19.34 -13.66
CA GLY A 184 -37.33 -20.57 -13.58
C GLY A 184 -38.07 -20.79 -12.28
N LYS A 185 -37.97 -19.88 -11.29
CA LYS A 185 -38.74 -19.91 -10.05
C LYS A 185 -40.08 -19.19 -10.23
N THR A 186 -41.10 -19.61 -9.40
CA THR A 186 -42.30 -18.80 -9.29
C THR A 186 -42.01 -17.46 -8.63
N VAL A 187 -42.90 -16.47 -8.78
CA VAL A 187 -42.71 -15.14 -8.15
C VAL A 187 -42.61 -15.26 -6.63
N VAL A 188 -43.34 -16.19 -6.01
CA VAL A 188 -43.31 -16.43 -4.56
C VAL A 188 -41.97 -17.03 -4.14
N ASP A 189 -41.52 -18.08 -4.84
CA ASP A 189 -40.25 -18.74 -4.54
C ASP A 189 -39.07 -17.83 -4.81
N ALA A 190 -39.13 -17.01 -5.87
CA ALA A 190 -38.09 -16.03 -6.19
C ALA A 190 -37.95 -14.96 -5.09
N LYS A 191 -39.09 -14.44 -4.57
CA LYS A 191 -39.08 -13.49 -3.45
C LYS A 191 -38.52 -14.12 -2.17
N GLN A 192 -38.91 -15.34 -1.85
CA GLN A 192 -38.38 -16.03 -0.67
C GLN A 192 -36.86 -16.29 -0.81
N THR A 193 -36.42 -16.70 -2.02
CA THR A 193 -35.01 -16.93 -2.30
C THR A 193 -34.21 -15.63 -2.21
N ALA A 194 -34.69 -14.53 -2.75
CA ALA A 194 -34.06 -13.23 -2.66
C ALA A 194 -33.94 -12.75 -1.19
N GLN A 195 -35.06 -12.82 -0.44
CA GLN A 195 -35.07 -12.47 0.98
C GLN A 195 -34.11 -13.31 1.83
N ALA A 196 -33.99 -14.62 1.54
CA ALA A 196 -33.03 -15.49 2.22
C ALA A 196 -31.54 -15.13 1.94
N SER A 197 -31.30 -14.38 0.86
CA SER A 197 -29.99 -13.87 0.45
C SER A 197 -29.80 -12.39 0.76
N ASN A 198 -30.65 -11.80 1.61
CA ASN A 198 -30.64 -10.38 1.97
C ASN A 198 -30.78 -9.40 0.78
N LEU A 199 -31.53 -9.80 -0.25
CA LEU A 199 -31.89 -8.99 -1.42
C LEU A 199 -33.33 -8.49 -1.32
#